data_c5f286df6b86ae24524c0fe160305c1a
#
_entry.id   c5f286df6b86ae24524c0fe160305c1a
#
_cell.length_a   1.000
_cell.length_b   1.000
_cell.length_c   1.000
_cell.angle_alpha   90.00
_cell.angle_beta   90.00
_cell.angle_gamma   90.00
#
_symmetry.space_group_name_H-M   'P 1'
#
loop_
_entity.id
_entity.type
_entity.pdbx_description
1 polymer ?
#
loop_
_entity_poly.entity_id
_entity_poly.type
_entity_poly.pdbx_seq_one_letter_code
_entity_poly.pdbx_strand_id
1 'polypeptide(L)'
;QQFDAMVDRTEPLLVDVRDIGKAVDRAVVNKAEIARRTIRKAYTKAENDGSMLEPVSLDQLATTAVDVQRFEGVAPNVAPIRKEAIRLGILTEDADGNLIAQAKPIADIELLRQFTNEVTDWTDKRQSLMARKINNAIDVGTEGKGGESYKAARKLRTDFANEFENVGLTAKLLATKKNTDERVIAFDDVFNKIIISAPLEEMNKVRKTLLTAGPDGKQAWNELKSNNIRYMIEKALSTAQRDERGQPLIAPDKLNGIIRTLDKEGKLEALYGKKQAQQIRDLGEIAIDIYTAPPGAINFSNTASALQVALDSVSTFGLTGIPAPAYTALREASKYVKNREVRNRVRQALQPLGE
;
A
#
# COMPACT_ATOMS: atom_id res chain seq x y z
N GLN A 1 -0.03 13.80 -39.85
CA GLN A 1 -0.89 14.94 -39.39
C GLN A 1 -2.05 14.49 -38.48
N GLN A 2 -2.88 13.49 -38.82
CA GLN A 2 -3.96 13.01 -37.93
C GLN A 2 -3.42 12.17 -36.77
N PHE A 3 -2.36 11.42 -36.96
CA PHE A 3 -1.67 10.65 -35.94
C PHE A 3 -0.92 11.56 -34.97
N ASP A 4 -0.24 12.58 -35.49
CA ASP A 4 0.48 13.58 -34.69
C ASP A 4 -0.47 14.39 -33.79
N ALA A 5 -1.65 14.80 -34.34
CA ALA A 5 -2.69 15.48 -33.58
C ALA A 5 -3.37 14.61 -32.53
N MET A 6 -3.25 13.28 -32.64
CA MET A 6 -3.80 12.32 -31.72
C MET A 6 -2.82 11.90 -30.64
N VAL A 7 -1.53 11.85 -30.98
CA VAL A 7 -0.42 11.71 -30.00
C VAL A 7 -0.35 12.94 -29.11
N ASP A 8 -0.50 14.15 -29.66
CA ASP A 8 -0.59 15.41 -28.90
C ASP A 8 -1.85 15.48 -27.98
N ARG A 9 -2.94 14.79 -28.35
CA ARG A 9 -4.16 14.69 -27.49
C ARG A 9 -4.11 13.57 -26.47
N THR A 10 -3.21 12.60 -26.65
CA THR A 10 -2.94 11.49 -25.73
C THR A 10 -1.64 11.70 -24.97
N GLU A 11 -1.06 12.92 -24.93
CA GLU A 11 -0.14 13.21 -23.83
C GLU A 11 -0.90 12.90 -22.55
N PRO A 12 -0.58 11.79 -21.87
CA PRO A 12 -1.15 11.57 -20.55
C PRO A 12 -0.71 12.81 -19.78
N LEU A 13 -1.65 13.47 -19.11
CA LEU A 13 -1.34 14.47 -18.11
C LEU A 13 -0.13 13.92 -17.36
N LEU A 14 1.05 14.53 -17.57
CA LEU A 14 2.32 14.11 -16.99
C LEU A 14 2.18 14.31 -15.48
N VAL A 15 1.47 13.38 -14.81
CA VAL A 15 1.38 13.39 -13.36
C VAL A 15 2.78 13.07 -12.88
N ASP A 16 3.41 14.04 -12.25
CA ASP A 16 4.72 13.88 -11.63
C ASP A 16 4.66 12.73 -10.63
N VAL A 17 5.68 11.88 -10.61
CA VAL A 17 5.80 10.77 -9.65
C VAL A 17 5.64 11.26 -8.21
N ARG A 18 6.14 12.46 -7.93
CA ARG A 18 5.98 13.13 -6.64
C ARG A 18 4.52 13.47 -6.32
N ASP A 19 3.74 13.88 -7.32
CA ASP A 19 2.32 14.19 -7.11
C ASP A 19 1.49 12.93 -6.89
N ILE A 20 1.85 11.82 -7.52
CA ILE A 20 1.31 10.49 -7.20
C ILE A 20 1.61 10.13 -5.75
N GLY A 21 2.85 10.33 -5.30
CA GLY A 21 3.24 10.12 -3.91
C GLY A 21 2.44 10.95 -2.92
N LYS A 22 2.19 12.23 -3.22
CA LYS A 22 1.33 13.11 -2.41
C LYS A 22 -0.13 12.64 -2.41
N ALA A 23 -0.66 12.16 -3.55
CA ALA A 23 -2.02 11.64 -3.63
C ALA A 23 -2.19 10.39 -2.76
N VAL A 24 -1.23 9.47 -2.81
CA VAL A 24 -1.17 8.28 -1.93
C VAL A 24 -1.10 8.69 -0.46
N ASP A 25 -0.19 9.58 -0.09
CA ASP A 25 -0.04 10.06 1.28
C ASP A 25 -1.35 10.66 1.80
N ARG A 26 -1.96 11.57 1.05
CA ARG A 26 -3.23 12.22 1.40
C ARG A 26 -4.34 11.18 1.64
N ALA A 27 -4.47 10.20 0.76
CA ALA A 27 -5.49 9.16 0.87
C ALA A 27 -5.28 8.29 2.11
N VAL A 28 -4.03 7.89 2.41
CA VAL A 28 -3.69 7.07 3.57
C VAL A 28 -3.87 7.85 4.87
N VAL A 29 -3.43 9.12 4.92
CA VAL A 29 -3.61 10.02 6.07
C VAL A 29 -5.09 10.23 6.37
N ASN A 30 -5.89 10.59 5.37
CA ASN A 30 -7.33 10.81 5.54
C ASN A 30 -8.03 9.57 6.09
N LYS A 31 -7.70 8.39 5.55
CA LYS A 31 -8.26 7.13 6.05
C LYS A 31 -7.88 6.86 7.51
N ALA A 32 -6.61 7.06 7.85
CA ALA A 32 -6.13 6.88 9.22
C ALA A 32 -6.83 7.85 10.20
N GLU A 33 -7.05 9.11 9.80
CA GLU A 33 -7.76 10.08 10.62
C GLU A 33 -9.24 9.74 10.82
N ILE A 34 -9.92 9.29 9.75
CA ILE A 34 -11.31 8.82 9.86
C ILE A 34 -11.39 7.64 10.82
N ALA A 35 -10.47 6.68 10.72
CA ALA A 35 -10.41 5.53 11.61
C ALA A 35 -10.18 5.95 13.06
N ARG A 36 -9.24 6.88 13.33
CA ARG A 36 -9.01 7.43 14.69
C ARG A 36 -10.24 8.11 15.26
N ARG A 37 -10.97 8.88 14.46
CA ARG A 37 -12.23 9.52 14.89
C ARG A 37 -13.30 8.47 15.22
N THR A 38 -13.40 7.41 14.40
CA THR A 38 -14.33 6.30 14.62
C THR A 38 -14.01 5.56 15.89
N ILE A 39 -12.72 5.27 16.16
CA ILE A 39 -12.27 4.64 17.41
C ILE A 39 -12.65 5.50 18.62
N ARG A 40 -12.34 6.80 18.59
CA ARG A 40 -12.71 7.72 19.69
C ARG A 40 -14.20 7.69 19.97
N LYS A 41 -15.04 7.79 18.93
CA LYS A 41 -16.50 7.71 19.11
C LYS A 41 -16.95 6.37 19.69
N ALA A 42 -16.31 5.26 19.30
CA ALA A 42 -16.63 3.94 19.83
C ALA A 42 -16.28 3.80 21.32
N TYR A 43 -15.12 4.32 21.76
CA TYR A 43 -14.75 4.37 23.17
C TYR A 43 -15.68 5.27 23.99
N THR A 44 -15.97 6.48 23.50
CA THR A 44 -16.95 7.38 24.16
C THR A 44 -18.33 6.72 24.32
N LYS A 45 -18.77 5.96 23.31
CA LYS A 45 -20.02 5.20 23.41
C LYS A 45 -19.91 4.12 24.49
N ALA A 46 -18.83 3.35 24.52
CA ALA A 46 -18.62 2.30 25.49
C ALA A 46 -18.53 2.81 26.93
N GLU A 47 -17.98 4.01 27.11
CA GLU A 47 -17.96 4.71 28.40
C GLU A 47 -19.37 5.14 28.82
N ASN A 48 -20.13 5.78 27.93
CA ASN A 48 -21.46 6.28 28.21
C ASN A 48 -22.53 5.20 28.44
N ASP A 49 -22.41 4.03 27.82
CA ASP A 49 -23.37 2.94 27.97
C ASP A 49 -22.99 1.94 29.08
N GLY A 50 -21.96 2.23 29.85
CA GLY A 50 -21.52 1.40 30.99
C GLY A 50 -20.75 0.14 30.57
N SER A 51 -20.43 -0.05 29.29
CA SER A 51 -19.69 -1.23 28.80
C SER A 51 -18.26 -1.32 29.37
N MET A 52 -17.75 -0.29 30.02
CA MET A 52 -16.41 -0.21 30.63
C MET A 52 -16.44 -0.25 32.18
N LEU A 53 -17.60 -0.52 32.79
CA LEU A 53 -17.75 -0.56 34.24
C LEU A 53 -17.37 -1.91 34.85
N GLU A 54 -17.24 -2.97 34.06
CA GLU A 54 -16.85 -4.30 34.56
C GLU A 54 -15.49 -4.21 35.28
N PRO A 55 -15.42 -4.66 36.58
CA PRO A 55 -14.15 -4.68 37.30
C PRO A 55 -13.31 -5.87 36.84
N VAL A 56 -12.03 -5.60 36.52
CA VAL A 56 -11.07 -6.61 36.07
C VAL A 56 -9.80 -6.52 36.90
N SER A 57 -9.29 -7.65 37.39
CA SER A 57 -7.97 -7.76 37.98
C SER A 57 -6.92 -8.09 36.91
N LEU A 58 -5.81 -7.39 36.95
CA LEU A 58 -4.71 -7.56 35.98
C LEU A 58 -3.50 -8.27 36.62
N ASP A 59 -3.64 -9.51 37.05
CA ASP A 59 -2.60 -10.26 37.76
C ASP A 59 -1.32 -10.39 36.94
N GLN A 60 -1.45 -10.54 35.62
CA GLN A 60 -0.30 -10.56 34.73
C GLN A 60 0.39 -9.19 34.65
N LEU A 61 -0.33 -8.08 34.82
CA LEU A 61 0.27 -6.76 34.89
C LEU A 61 1.13 -6.59 36.13
N ALA A 62 0.69 -7.10 37.30
CA ALA A 62 1.48 -7.06 38.52
C ALA A 62 2.84 -7.78 38.33
N THR A 63 2.81 -8.98 37.80
CA THR A 63 4.03 -9.75 37.47
C THR A 63 4.89 -9.02 36.44
N THR A 64 4.29 -8.50 35.39
CA THR A 64 5.00 -7.75 34.32
C THR A 64 5.63 -6.48 34.87
N ALA A 65 4.94 -5.74 35.77
CA ALA A 65 5.46 -4.52 36.36
C ALA A 65 6.73 -4.77 37.19
N VAL A 66 6.79 -5.87 37.94
CA VAL A 66 7.99 -6.33 38.64
C VAL A 66 9.12 -6.68 37.65
N ASP A 67 8.80 -7.43 36.60
CA ASP A 67 9.78 -7.84 35.59
C ASP A 67 10.40 -6.65 34.85
N VAL A 68 9.61 -5.62 34.54
CA VAL A 68 10.11 -4.44 33.82
C VAL A 68 10.79 -3.43 34.72
N GLN A 69 10.57 -3.47 36.03
CA GLN A 69 11.17 -2.54 37.01
C GLN A 69 12.70 -2.49 36.90
N ARG A 70 13.35 -3.64 36.71
CA ARG A 70 14.81 -3.72 36.54
C ARG A 70 15.35 -2.93 35.33
N PHE A 71 14.47 -2.51 34.42
CA PHE A 71 14.84 -1.74 33.23
C PHE A 71 14.58 -0.24 33.37
N GLU A 72 14.12 0.25 34.54
CA GLU A 72 13.83 1.69 34.78
C GLU A 72 15.02 2.60 34.42
N GLY A 73 16.26 2.15 34.71
CA GLY A 73 17.47 2.91 34.38
C GLY A 73 17.77 3.05 32.89
N VAL A 74 17.18 2.21 32.04
CA VAL A 74 17.43 2.19 30.57
C VAL A 74 16.17 2.41 29.75
N ALA A 75 15.01 2.37 30.37
CA ALA A 75 13.69 2.62 29.80
C ALA A 75 12.93 3.57 30.75
N PRO A 76 13.13 4.88 30.63
CA PRO A 76 12.61 5.88 31.59
C PRO A 76 11.08 5.97 31.67
N ASN A 77 10.37 5.38 30.72
CA ASN A 77 8.90 5.30 30.76
C ASN A 77 8.35 4.28 31.79
N VAL A 78 9.16 3.31 32.24
CA VAL A 78 8.71 2.23 33.15
C VAL A 78 8.27 2.78 34.50
N ALA A 79 9.08 3.61 35.14
CA ALA A 79 8.78 4.15 36.46
C ALA A 79 7.52 5.04 36.48
N PRO A 80 7.28 5.98 35.52
CA PRO A 80 6.04 6.70 35.41
C PRO A 80 4.81 5.81 35.22
N ILE A 81 4.90 4.77 34.38
CA ILE A 81 3.78 3.86 34.12
C ILE A 81 3.41 3.09 35.37
N ARG A 82 4.41 2.56 36.13
CA ARG A 82 4.16 1.86 37.39
C ARG A 82 3.51 2.79 38.43
N LYS A 83 4.04 4.02 38.57
CA LYS A 83 3.42 5.02 39.47
C LYS A 83 1.98 5.33 39.10
N GLU A 84 1.67 5.44 37.82
CA GLU A 84 0.31 5.67 37.35
C GLU A 84 -0.62 4.49 37.62
N ALA A 85 -0.13 3.23 37.44
CA ALA A 85 -0.90 2.05 37.77
C ALA A 85 -1.25 2.00 39.28
N ILE A 86 -0.33 2.43 40.15
CA ILE A 86 -0.56 2.55 41.59
C ILE A 86 -1.51 3.70 41.88
N ARG A 87 -1.34 4.88 41.27
CA ARG A 87 -2.23 6.03 41.43
C ARG A 87 -3.69 5.73 41.05
N LEU A 88 -3.89 4.98 39.98
CA LEU A 88 -5.23 4.49 39.56
C LEU A 88 -5.75 3.36 40.46
N GLY A 89 -4.93 2.84 41.37
CA GLY A 89 -5.26 1.74 42.26
C GLY A 89 -5.41 0.40 41.51
N ILE A 90 -4.90 0.29 40.29
CA ILE A 90 -4.85 -0.98 39.52
C ILE A 90 -3.83 -1.91 40.15
N LEU A 91 -2.72 -1.35 40.63
CA LEU A 91 -1.71 -2.04 41.43
C LEU A 91 -1.65 -1.40 42.81
N THR A 92 -1.39 -2.22 43.82
CA THR A 92 -1.09 -1.78 45.21
C THR A 92 0.16 -2.50 45.68
N GLU A 93 0.89 -1.92 46.65
CA GLU A 93 1.99 -2.59 47.32
C GLU A 93 1.51 -3.20 48.62
N ASP A 94 1.88 -4.47 48.86
CA ASP A 94 1.61 -5.13 50.15
C ASP A 94 2.65 -4.71 51.22
N ALA A 95 2.52 -5.27 52.41
CA ALA A 95 3.43 -4.96 53.54
C ALA A 95 4.88 -5.34 53.27
N ASP A 96 5.14 -6.28 52.33
CA ASP A 96 6.45 -6.75 51.92
C ASP A 96 6.96 -6.02 50.67
N GLY A 97 6.20 -5.06 50.13
CA GLY A 97 6.56 -4.27 48.96
C GLY A 97 6.29 -4.99 47.63
N ASN A 98 5.54 -6.09 47.63
CA ASN A 98 5.16 -6.77 46.38
C ASN A 98 3.97 -6.07 45.73
N LEU A 99 3.97 -6.02 44.41
CA LEU A 99 2.84 -5.48 43.65
C LEU A 99 1.72 -6.49 43.54
N ILE A 100 0.52 -6.09 43.95
CA ILE A 100 -0.71 -6.87 43.90
C ILE A 100 -1.70 -6.17 42.98
N ALA A 101 -2.31 -6.92 42.05
CA ALA A 101 -3.37 -6.41 41.19
C ALA A 101 -4.69 -6.25 41.98
N GLN A 102 -5.38 -5.14 41.73
CA GLN A 102 -6.71 -4.86 42.29
C GLN A 102 -7.73 -4.84 41.13
N ALA A 103 -8.92 -5.37 41.41
CA ALA A 103 -10.00 -5.28 40.44
C ALA A 103 -10.47 -3.84 40.27
N LYS A 104 -10.36 -3.30 39.06
CA LYS A 104 -10.77 -1.94 38.69
C LYS A 104 -11.63 -1.94 37.45
N PRO A 105 -12.53 -0.96 37.29
CA PRO A 105 -13.28 -0.78 36.06
C PRO A 105 -12.36 -0.73 34.85
N ILE A 106 -12.79 -1.30 33.74
CA ILE A 106 -12.07 -1.25 32.46
C ILE A 106 -11.75 0.20 32.08
N ALA A 107 -12.60 1.16 32.42
CA ALA A 107 -12.34 2.59 32.18
C ALA A 107 -11.00 3.05 32.81
N ASP A 108 -10.71 2.67 34.05
CA ASP A 108 -9.46 3.01 34.72
C ASP A 108 -8.27 2.30 34.05
N ILE A 109 -8.48 1.06 33.61
CA ILE A 109 -7.45 0.30 32.90
C ILE A 109 -7.10 0.94 31.54
N GLU A 110 -8.10 1.45 30.82
CA GLU A 110 -7.85 2.19 29.57
C GLU A 110 -7.14 3.52 29.78
N LEU A 111 -7.35 4.20 30.92
CA LEU A 111 -6.56 5.38 31.31
C LEU A 111 -5.08 5.01 31.46
N LEU A 112 -4.76 3.88 32.11
CA LEU A 112 -3.38 3.41 32.20
C LEU A 112 -2.78 3.10 30.83
N ARG A 113 -3.55 2.50 29.93
CA ARG A 113 -3.12 2.24 28.55
C ARG A 113 -2.84 3.53 27.78
N GLN A 114 -3.70 4.52 27.89
CA GLN A 114 -3.50 5.84 27.28
C GLN A 114 -2.24 6.50 27.81
N PHE A 115 -2.06 6.51 29.11
CA PHE A 115 -0.87 7.06 29.77
C PHE A 115 0.41 6.33 29.31
N THR A 116 0.37 4.98 29.25
CA THR A 116 1.51 4.18 28.75
C THR A 116 1.91 4.60 27.35
N ASN A 117 0.94 4.83 26.46
CA ASN A 117 1.20 5.27 25.10
C ASN A 117 1.74 6.69 25.01
N GLU A 118 1.28 7.60 25.89
CA GLU A 118 1.67 9.00 25.93
C GLU A 118 3.11 9.19 26.42
N VAL A 119 3.51 8.49 27.48
CA VAL A 119 4.84 8.64 28.09
C VAL A 119 5.93 7.86 27.38
N THR A 120 5.61 7.04 26.39
CA THR A 120 6.55 6.18 25.67
C THR A 120 7.11 6.88 24.44
N ASP A 121 8.43 7.04 24.37
CA ASP A 121 9.11 7.34 23.08
C ASP A 121 9.14 6.06 22.24
N TRP A 122 8.20 5.97 21.29
CA TRP A 122 8.08 4.81 20.40
C TRP A 122 9.26 4.64 19.43
N THR A 123 10.11 5.66 19.30
CA THR A 123 11.36 5.58 18.51
C THR A 123 12.50 4.93 19.29
N ASP A 124 12.43 4.96 20.61
CA ASP A 124 13.34 4.24 21.48
C ASP A 124 12.94 2.76 21.59
N LYS A 125 13.84 1.87 21.14
CA LYS A 125 13.57 0.41 21.10
C LYS A 125 13.33 -0.19 22.50
N ARG A 126 13.97 0.34 23.54
CA ARG A 126 13.84 -0.19 24.90
C ARG A 126 12.53 0.26 25.51
N GLN A 127 12.20 1.55 25.42
CA GLN A 127 10.93 2.07 25.89
C GLN A 127 9.75 1.41 25.17
N SER A 128 9.80 1.29 23.85
CA SER A 128 8.75 0.65 23.08
C SER A 128 8.57 -0.82 23.41
N LEU A 129 9.68 -1.55 23.73
CA LEU A 129 9.61 -2.94 24.16
C LEU A 129 8.90 -3.08 25.52
N MET A 130 9.25 -2.22 26.49
CA MET A 130 8.62 -2.24 27.83
C MET A 130 7.14 -1.86 27.77
N ALA A 131 6.81 -0.80 27.03
CA ALA A 131 5.43 -0.41 26.82
C ALA A 131 4.59 -1.51 26.16
N ARG A 132 5.15 -2.22 25.18
CA ARG A 132 4.47 -3.38 24.55
C ARG A 132 4.22 -4.51 25.53
N LYS A 133 5.18 -4.82 26.42
CA LYS A 133 4.97 -5.85 27.47
C LYS A 133 3.82 -5.46 28.40
N ILE A 134 3.79 -4.20 28.84
CA ILE A 134 2.75 -3.69 29.72
C ILE A 134 1.39 -3.71 29.00
N ASN A 135 1.30 -3.18 27.78
CA ASN A 135 0.08 -3.19 26.98
C ASN A 135 -0.41 -4.62 26.71
N ASN A 136 0.49 -5.56 26.45
CA ASN A 136 0.14 -6.98 26.28
C ASN A 136 -0.45 -7.59 27.57
N ALA A 137 0.10 -7.28 28.72
CA ALA A 137 -0.44 -7.75 30.00
C ALA A 137 -1.84 -7.18 30.27
N ILE A 138 -2.08 -5.92 29.87
CA ILE A 138 -3.41 -5.30 29.90
C ILE A 138 -4.35 -5.99 28.91
N ASP A 139 -3.89 -6.27 27.69
CA ASP A 139 -4.69 -6.93 26.65
C ASP A 139 -5.15 -8.32 27.08
N VAL A 140 -4.24 -9.13 27.63
CA VAL A 140 -4.56 -10.46 28.14
C VAL A 140 -5.57 -10.39 29.30
N GLY A 141 -5.38 -9.47 30.23
CA GLY A 141 -6.30 -9.33 31.37
C GLY A 141 -7.68 -8.81 30.99
N THR A 142 -7.80 -8.03 29.92
CA THR A 142 -9.06 -7.48 29.42
C THR A 142 -9.69 -8.29 28.29
N GLU A 143 -9.06 -9.38 27.86
CA GLU A 143 -9.58 -10.22 26.77
C GLU A 143 -10.96 -10.78 27.11
N GLY A 144 -11.92 -10.57 26.20
CA GLY A 144 -13.30 -11.04 26.38
C GLY A 144 -14.12 -10.30 27.46
N LYS A 145 -13.50 -9.33 28.19
CA LYS A 145 -14.15 -8.53 29.23
C LYS A 145 -14.83 -7.29 28.66
N GLY A 146 -15.70 -6.70 29.47
CA GLY A 146 -16.50 -5.53 29.13
C GLY A 146 -17.71 -5.83 28.24
N GLY A 147 -18.55 -4.81 28.08
CA GLY A 147 -19.74 -4.89 27.23
C GLY A 147 -19.42 -4.86 25.74
N GLU A 148 -20.45 -5.10 24.93
CA GLU A 148 -20.30 -5.21 23.47
C GLU A 148 -19.75 -3.94 22.81
N SER A 149 -20.09 -2.76 23.29
CA SER A 149 -19.56 -1.50 22.76
C SER A 149 -18.05 -1.37 23.01
N TYR A 150 -17.56 -1.82 24.19
CA TYR A 150 -16.14 -1.83 24.48
C TYR A 150 -15.39 -2.84 23.58
N LYS A 151 -15.91 -4.06 23.44
CA LYS A 151 -15.35 -5.07 22.54
C LYS A 151 -15.27 -4.57 21.11
N ALA A 152 -16.31 -3.88 20.63
CA ALA A 152 -16.32 -3.25 19.31
C ALA A 152 -15.25 -2.15 19.19
N ALA A 153 -15.08 -1.30 20.21
CA ALA A 153 -14.05 -0.26 20.23
C ALA A 153 -12.63 -0.86 20.21
N ARG A 154 -12.40 -1.93 20.99
CA ARG A 154 -11.13 -2.66 21.01
C ARG A 154 -10.82 -3.28 19.65
N LYS A 155 -11.82 -3.88 19.01
CA LYS A 155 -11.65 -4.44 17.66
C LYS A 155 -11.22 -3.36 16.66
N LEU A 156 -11.90 -2.22 16.62
CA LEU A 156 -11.55 -1.10 15.76
C LEU A 156 -10.11 -0.60 16.03
N ARG A 157 -9.70 -0.55 17.29
CA ARG A 157 -8.33 -0.15 17.67
C ARG A 157 -7.29 -1.17 17.21
N THR A 158 -7.58 -2.46 17.35
CA THR A 158 -6.71 -3.54 16.87
C THR A 158 -6.60 -3.53 15.34
N ASP A 159 -7.72 -3.36 14.63
CA ASP A 159 -7.73 -3.26 13.17
C ASP A 159 -6.90 -2.06 12.69
N PHE A 160 -7.00 -0.91 13.39
CA PHE A 160 -6.19 0.27 13.13
C PHE A 160 -4.69 -0.01 13.33
N ALA A 161 -4.31 -0.64 14.45
CA ALA A 161 -2.92 -0.98 14.72
C ALA A 161 -2.34 -1.92 13.65
N ASN A 162 -3.11 -2.90 13.23
CA ASN A 162 -2.71 -3.85 12.20
C ASN A 162 -2.53 -3.19 10.83
N GLU A 163 -3.32 -2.18 10.51
CA GLU A 163 -3.25 -1.50 9.22
C GLU A 163 -2.19 -0.38 9.19
N PHE A 164 -2.06 0.40 10.29
CA PHE A 164 -1.33 1.67 10.26
C PHE A 164 -0.14 1.78 11.24
N GLU A 165 -0.02 0.90 12.25
CA GLU A 165 1.03 1.03 13.27
C GLU A 165 1.99 -0.16 13.29
N ASN A 166 1.53 -1.36 12.96
CA ASN A 166 2.38 -2.53 12.92
C ASN A 166 3.39 -2.45 11.76
N VAL A 167 4.48 -3.22 11.88
CA VAL A 167 5.55 -3.23 10.87
C VAL A 167 4.97 -3.62 9.50
N GLY A 168 5.03 -2.67 8.54
CA GLY A 168 4.54 -2.87 7.18
C GLY A 168 4.72 -1.63 6.33
N LEU A 169 4.46 -1.75 5.04
CA LEU A 169 4.62 -0.64 4.10
C LEU A 169 3.64 0.50 4.38
N THR A 170 2.37 0.19 4.72
CA THR A 170 1.36 1.19 5.05
C THR A 170 1.77 2.04 6.25
N ALA A 171 2.29 1.42 7.31
CA ALA A 171 2.81 2.14 8.48
C ALA A 171 3.99 3.04 8.12
N LYS A 172 4.91 2.58 7.25
CA LYS A 172 6.04 3.39 6.76
C LYS A 172 5.62 4.58 5.91
N LEU A 173 4.52 4.46 5.16
CA LEU A 173 3.96 5.58 4.38
C LEU A 173 3.45 6.71 5.29
N LEU A 174 2.92 6.37 6.47
CA LEU A 174 2.45 7.35 7.46
C LEU A 174 3.56 7.89 8.37
N ALA A 175 4.62 7.12 8.56
CA ALA A 175 5.69 7.47 9.48
C ALA A 175 6.44 8.74 9.03
N THR A 176 6.74 9.60 10.01
CA THR A 176 7.62 10.76 9.82
C THR A 176 9.02 10.47 10.35
N LYS A 177 10.02 11.16 9.81
CA LYS A 177 11.39 11.10 10.34
C LYS A 177 11.42 11.74 11.71
N LYS A 178 12.35 11.30 12.56
CA LYS A 178 12.48 11.80 13.94
C LYS A 178 12.67 13.32 13.93
N ASN A 179 11.86 14.01 14.74
CA ASN A 179 11.86 15.47 14.92
C ASN A 179 11.59 16.29 13.65
N THR A 180 10.91 15.73 12.65
CA THR A 180 10.52 16.45 11.44
C THR A 180 9.11 16.04 11.01
N ASP A 181 8.49 16.85 10.14
CA ASP A 181 7.23 16.51 9.49
C ASP A 181 7.44 15.74 8.17
N GLU A 182 8.71 15.45 7.82
CA GLU A 182 9.03 14.73 6.60
C GLU A 182 8.67 13.24 6.71
N ARG A 183 8.06 12.70 5.67
CA ARG A 183 7.78 11.28 5.60
C ARG A 183 9.05 10.44 5.54
N VAL A 184 9.02 9.24 6.16
CA VAL A 184 10.11 8.26 6.08
C VAL A 184 10.32 7.82 4.63
N ILE A 185 9.22 7.66 3.86
CA ILE A 185 9.26 7.42 2.41
C ILE A 185 9.03 8.75 1.71
N ALA A 186 10.02 9.26 0.98
CA ALA A 186 9.87 10.48 0.19
C ALA A 186 8.79 10.29 -0.89
N PHE A 187 8.07 11.36 -1.23
CA PHE A 187 6.98 11.27 -2.22
C PHE A 187 7.44 10.76 -3.59
N ASP A 188 8.64 11.11 -3.99
CA ASP A 188 9.27 10.65 -5.24
C ASP A 188 9.53 9.13 -5.24
N ASP A 189 9.70 8.54 -4.06
CA ASP A 189 9.99 7.11 -3.89
C ASP A 189 8.74 6.23 -3.70
N VAL A 190 7.56 6.82 -3.46
CA VAL A 190 6.34 6.08 -3.12
C VAL A 190 5.99 5.05 -4.18
N PHE A 191 6.01 5.43 -5.45
CA PHE A 191 5.76 4.50 -6.55
C PHE A 191 6.72 3.31 -6.54
N ASN A 192 8.01 3.60 -6.45
CA ASN A 192 9.05 2.57 -6.43
C ASN A 192 8.92 1.64 -5.24
N LYS A 193 8.61 2.19 -4.05
CA LYS A 193 8.43 1.40 -2.82
C LYS A 193 7.19 0.51 -2.87
N ILE A 194 6.07 0.99 -3.44
CA ILE A 194 4.82 0.22 -3.48
C ILE A 194 4.82 -0.80 -4.63
N ILE A 195 5.17 -0.38 -5.84
CA ILE A 195 4.97 -1.19 -7.04
C ILE A 195 6.20 -2.03 -7.35
N ILE A 196 7.38 -1.43 -7.35
CA ILE A 196 8.59 -2.11 -7.83
C ILE A 196 9.21 -2.95 -6.71
N SER A 197 9.48 -2.36 -5.55
CA SER A 197 10.30 -2.97 -4.51
C SER A 197 9.53 -3.80 -3.48
N ALA A 198 8.22 -3.51 -3.25
CA ALA A 198 7.44 -4.24 -2.25
C ALA A 198 7.21 -5.70 -2.66
N PRO A 199 7.19 -6.64 -1.73
CA PRO A 199 6.59 -7.95 -1.94
C PRO A 199 5.10 -7.81 -2.29
N LEU A 200 4.54 -8.78 -3.03
CA LEU A 200 3.13 -8.77 -3.47
C LEU A 200 2.15 -8.58 -2.29
N GLU A 201 2.43 -9.22 -1.15
CA GLU A 201 1.60 -9.12 0.04
C GLU A 201 1.50 -7.67 0.56
N GLU A 202 2.65 -6.99 0.67
CA GLU A 202 2.69 -5.60 1.14
C GLU A 202 2.04 -4.64 0.13
N MET A 203 2.26 -4.85 -1.17
CA MET A 203 1.57 -4.10 -2.23
C MET A 203 0.05 -4.28 -2.13
N ASN A 204 -0.44 -5.50 -1.88
CA ASN A 204 -1.86 -5.79 -1.74
C ASN A 204 -2.46 -5.16 -0.46
N LYS A 205 -1.71 -5.07 0.64
CA LYS A 205 -2.13 -4.34 1.84
C LYS A 205 -2.34 -2.86 1.53
N VAL A 206 -1.36 -2.21 0.90
CA VAL A 206 -1.47 -0.81 0.47
C VAL A 206 -2.64 -0.62 -0.50
N ARG A 207 -2.79 -1.51 -1.50
CA ARG A 207 -3.94 -1.50 -2.41
C ARG A 207 -5.27 -1.53 -1.67
N LYS A 208 -5.43 -2.46 -0.71
CA LYS A 208 -6.65 -2.56 0.10
C LYS A 208 -6.90 -1.26 0.87
N THR A 209 -5.88 -0.70 1.48
CA THR A 209 -5.96 0.57 2.20
C THR A 209 -6.44 1.69 1.28
N LEU A 210 -5.84 1.86 0.10
CA LEU A 210 -6.23 2.88 -0.86
C LEU A 210 -7.66 2.68 -1.40
N LEU A 211 -8.00 1.47 -1.83
CA LEU A 211 -9.35 1.18 -2.38
C LEU A 211 -10.47 1.40 -1.35
N THR A 212 -10.17 1.31 -0.06
CA THR A 212 -11.13 1.56 1.02
C THR A 212 -11.02 2.96 1.63
N ALA A 213 -10.11 3.81 1.13
CA ALA A 213 -9.94 5.21 1.53
C ALA A 213 -10.90 6.19 0.80
N GLY A 214 -11.88 5.67 0.05
CA GLY A 214 -12.82 6.48 -0.71
C GLY A 214 -12.36 6.83 -2.13
N PRO A 215 -12.97 7.86 -2.77
CA PRO A 215 -12.67 8.24 -4.15
C PRO A 215 -11.20 8.60 -4.38
N ASP A 216 -10.62 9.41 -3.50
CA ASP A 216 -9.22 9.87 -3.59
C ASP A 216 -8.24 8.69 -3.55
N GLY A 217 -8.51 7.69 -2.71
CA GLY A 217 -7.68 6.49 -2.64
C GLY A 217 -7.78 5.63 -3.89
N LYS A 218 -8.97 5.51 -4.47
CA LYS A 218 -9.17 4.81 -5.76
C LYS A 218 -8.44 5.53 -6.89
N GLN A 219 -8.49 6.86 -6.91
CA GLN A 219 -7.74 7.67 -7.87
C GLN A 219 -6.23 7.46 -7.70
N ALA A 220 -5.69 7.57 -6.48
CA ALA A 220 -4.27 7.36 -6.21
C ALA A 220 -3.80 5.96 -6.65
N TRP A 221 -4.62 4.92 -6.44
CA TRP A 221 -4.31 3.58 -6.94
C TRP A 221 -4.29 3.50 -8.47
N ASN A 222 -5.22 4.17 -9.15
CA ASN A 222 -5.24 4.23 -10.62
C ASN A 222 -4.03 5.00 -11.17
N GLU A 223 -3.61 6.08 -10.53
CA GLU A 223 -2.40 6.82 -10.87
C GLU A 223 -1.14 5.96 -10.73
N LEU A 224 -1.02 5.16 -9.66
CA LEU A 224 0.06 4.18 -9.48
C LEU A 224 0.08 3.14 -10.63
N LYS A 225 -1.09 2.63 -11.04
CA LYS A 225 -1.21 1.70 -12.16
C LYS A 225 -0.76 2.33 -13.48
N SER A 226 -1.24 3.54 -13.77
CA SER A 226 -0.88 4.27 -14.99
C SER A 226 0.61 4.56 -15.02
N ASN A 227 1.18 5.00 -13.89
CA ASN A 227 2.61 5.24 -13.80
C ASN A 227 3.45 3.96 -13.97
N ASN A 228 2.91 2.79 -13.59
CA ASN A 228 3.61 1.53 -13.86
C ASN A 228 3.72 1.21 -15.37
N ILE A 229 2.70 1.52 -16.16
CA ILE A 229 2.79 1.40 -17.63
C ILE A 229 3.87 2.35 -18.16
N ARG A 230 3.83 3.62 -17.74
CA ARG A 230 4.86 4.60 -18.12
C ARG A 230 6.26 4.13 -17.73
N TYR A 231 6.44 3.64 -16.52
CA TYR A 231 7.70 3.05 -16.06
C TYR A 231 8.17 1.91 -16.96
N MET A 232 7.27 0.98 -17.34
CA MET A 232 7.63 -0.10 -18.26
C MET A 232 8.09 0.42 -19.61
N ILE A 233 7.40 1.41 -20.18
CA ILE A 233 7.77 2.05 -21.45
C ILE A 233 9.13 2.76 -21.33
N GLU A 234 9.30 3.65 -20.36
CA GLU A 234 10.53 4.42 -20.14
C GLU A 234 11.76 3.53 -19.95
N LYS A 235 11.61 2.47 -19.15
CA LYS A 235 12.70 1.49 -18.91
C LYS A 235 12.99 0.61 -20.12
N ALA A 236 11.99 0.42 -21.00
CA ALA A 236 12.16 -0.32 -22.23
C ALA A 236 12.73 0.51 -23.37
N LEU A 237 12.83 1.83 -23.25
CA LEU A 237 13.42 2.66 -24.29
C LEU A 237 14.88 2.27 -24.59
N SER A 238 15.21 2.19 -25.87
CA SER A 238 16.57 1.93 -26.36
C SER A 238 17.42 3.19 -26.29
N THR A 239 18.64 3.06 -25.83
CA THR A 239 19.63 4.13 -25.89
C THR A 239 20.30 4.25 -27.26
N ALA A 240 20.29 3.15 -28.03
CA ALA A 240 21.02 3.04 -29.31
C ALA A 240 20.11 3.14 -30.53
N GLN A 241 18.85 2.73 -30.43
CA GLN A 241 17.94 2.73 -31.58
C GLN A 241 16.99 3.92 -31.51
N ARG A 242 16.93 4.68 -32.59
CA ARG A 242 16.05 5.83 -32.74
C ARG A 242 15.25 5.72 -34.03
N ASP A 243 14.08 6.34 -34.05
CA ASP A 243 13.29 6.50 -35.28
C ASP A 243 13.89 7.61 -36.21
N GLU A 244 13.23 7.82 -37.34
CA GLU A 244 13.60 8.86 -38.32
C GLU A 244 13.54 10.29 -37.73
N ARG A 245 12.79 10.48 -36.63
CA ARG A 245 12.64 11.76 -35.89
C ARG A 245 13.62 11.89 -34.73
N GLY A 246 14.49 10.90 -34.52
CA GLY A 246 15.46 10.87 -33.43
C GLY A 246 14.86 10.42 -32.07
N GLN A 247 13.62 9.97 -32.01
CA GLN A 247 12.98 9.45 -30.78
C GLN A 247 13.50 8.03 -30.49
N PRO A 248 13.75 7.69 -29.19
CA PRO A 248 14.20 6.37 -28.83
C PRO A 248 13.08 5.33 -29.06
N LEU A 249 13.43 4.20 -29.67
CA LEU A 249 12.53 3.09 -29.90
C LEU A 249 12.44 2.18 -28.66
N ILE A 250 11.32 1.49 -28.50
CA ILE A 250 11.18 0.46 -27.46
C ILE A 250 12.09 -0.73 -27.80
N ALA A 251 12.91 -1.15 -26.83
CA ALA A 251 13.70 -2.36 -26.92
C ALA A 251 12.84 -3.57 -26.42
N PRO A 252 12.43 -4.49 -27.29
CA PRO A 252 11.47 -5.55 -26.96
C PRO A 252 11.94 -6.47 -25.84
N ASP A 253 13.23 -6.81 -25.84
CA ASP A 253 13.82 -7.67 -24.80
C ASP A 253 13.75 -7.01 -23.42
N LYS A 254 13.99 -5.69 -23.35
CA LYS A 254 13.85 -4.95 -22.09
C LYS A 254 12.40 -4.90 -21.62
N LEU A 255 11.46 -4.59 -22.54
CA LEU A 255 10.03 -4.57 -22.22
C LEU A 255 9.57 -5.92 -21.68
N ASN A 256 9.88 -7.00 -22.40
CA ASN A 256 9.48 -8.34 -22.01
C ASN A 256 10.17 -8.79 -20.72
N GLY A 257 11.41 -8.39 -20.47
CA GLY A 257 12.12 -8.62 -19.20
C GLY A 257 11.40 -8.00 -18.02
N ILE A 258 10.93 -6.75 -18.14
CA ILE A 258 10.16 -6.05 -17.10
C ILE A 258 8.81 -6.71 -16.88
N ILE A 259 8.07 -7.02 -17.97
CA ILE A 259 6.77 -7.71 -17.89
C ILE A 259 6.93 -9.05 -17.17
N ARG A 260 7.91 -9.88 -17.54
CA ARG A 260 8.18 -11.17 -16.90
C ARG A 260 8.55 -11.04 -15.42
N THR A 261 9.29 -9.99 -15.04
CA THR A 261 9.62 -9.75 -13.64
C THR A 261 8.37 -9.47 -12.82
N LEU A 262 7.52 -8.55 -13.26
CA LEU A 262 6.26 -8.22 -12.58
C LEU A 262 5.30 -9.43 -12.56
N ASP A 263 5.31 -10.24 -13.63
CA ASP A 263 4.48 -11.42 -13.75
C ASP A 263 4.91 -12.54 -12.81
N LYS A 264 6.21 -12.85 -12.76
CA LYS A 264 6.78 -13.84 -11.84
C LYS A 264 6.49 -13.51 -10.38
N GLU A 265 6.47 -12.23 -10.03
CA GLU A 265 6.12 -11.77 -8.70
C GLU A 265 4.60 -11.70 -8.45
N GLY A 266 3.76 -12.04 -9.43
CA GLY A 266 2.30 -11.96 -9.35
C GLY A 266 1.73 -10.54 -9.36
N LYS A 267 2.58 -9.53 -9.47
CA LYS A 267 2.19 -8.11 -9.42
C LYS A 267 1.37 -7.69 -10.63
N LEU A 268 1.65 -8.27 -11.81
CA LEU A 268 0.95 -7.90 -13.03
C LEU A 268 -0.57 -8.16 -12.91
N GLU A 269 -0.95 -9.34 -12.42
CA GLU A 269 -2.36 -9.66 -12.19
C GLU A 269 -2.98 -8.87 -11.02
N ALA A 270 -2.20 -8.60 -9.98
CA ALA A 270 -2.67 -7.80 -8.86
C ALA A 270 -2.97 -6.35 -9.25
N LEU A 271 -2.18 -5.77 -10.17
CA LEU A 271 -2.37 -4.41 -10.67
C LEU A 271 -3.54 -4.32 -11.66
N TYR A 272 -3.61 -5.21 -12.64
CA TYR A 272 -4.46 -5.04 -13.81
C TYR A 272 -5.61 -6.06 -13.89
N GLY A 273 -5.58 -7.11 -13.07
CA GLY A 273 -6.49 -8.27 -13.19
C GLY A 273 -6.06 -9.21 -14.31
N LYS A 274 -6.61 -10.42 -14.32
CA LYS A 274 -6.19 -11.51 -15.24
C LYS A 274 -6.26 -11.13 -16.72
N LYS A 275 -7.36 -10.48 -17.14
CA LYS A 275 -7.59 -10.14 -18.56
C LYS A 275 -6.54 -9.12 -19.06
N GLN A 276 -6.37 -8.01 -18.36
CA GLN A 276 -5.43 -6.97 -18.78
C GLN A 276 -3.98 -7.43 -18.61
N ALA A 277 -3.66 -8.21 -17.57
CA ALA A 277 -2.34 -8.82 -17.40
C ALA A 277 -1.98 -9.70 -18.59
N GLN A 278 -2.94 -10.51 -19.08
CA GLN A 278 -2.71 -11.34 -20.27
C GLN A 278 -2.48 -10.49 -21.53
N GLN A 279 -3.23 -9.40 -21.67
CA GLN A 279 -3.03 -8.47 -22.78
C GLN A 279 -1.64 -7.82 -22.76
N ILE A 280 -1.14 -7.45 -21.58
CA ILE A 280 0.22 -6.92 -21.44
C ILE A 280 1.28 -7.97 -21.80
N ARG A 281 1.10 -9.23 -21.40
CA ARG A 281 1.98 -10.35 -21.81
C ARG A 281 1.99 -10.51 -23.33
N ASP A 282 0.82 -10.54 -23.94
CA ASP A 282 0.66 -10.69 -25.39
C ASP A 282 1.32 -9.53 -26.16
N LEU A 283 1.21 -8.30 -25.65
CA LEU A 283 1.89 -7.15 -26.22
C LEU A 283 3.43 -7.26 -26.11
N GLY A 284 3.95 -7.79 -25.00
CA GLY A 284 5.37 -8.06 -24.85
C GLY A 284 5.88 -9.12 -25.85
N GLU A 285 5.11 -10.16 -26.11
CA GLU A 285 5.47 -11.18 -27.13
C GLU A 285 5.39 -10.61 -28.55
N ILE A 286 4.36 -9.82 -28.86
CA ILE A 286 4.26 -9.11 -30.14
C ILE A 286 5.48 -8.22 -30.38
N ALA A 287 5.91 -7.47 -29.37
CA ALA A 287 7.07 -6.60 -29.48
C ALA A 287 8.31 -7.37 -29.94
N ILE A 288 8.57 -8.56 -29.38
CA ILE A 288 9.67 -9.41 -29.80
C ILE A 288 9.52 -9.86 -31.25
N ASP A 289 8.34 -10.38 -31.63
CA ASP A 289 8.12 -10.91 -32.97
C ASP A 289 8.21 -9.83 -34.06
N ILE A 290 7.76 -8.60 -33.75
CA ILE A 290 7.89 -7.45 -34.64
C ILE A 290 9.37 -7.14 -34.94
N TYR A 291 10.20 -7.07 -33.91
CA TYR A 291 11.60 -6.68 -34.08
C TYR A 291 12.48 -7.84 -34.61
N THR A 292 11.98 -9.07 -34.61
CA THR A 292 12.63 -10.23 -35.26
C THR A 292 12.16 -10.44 -36.69
N ALA A 293 11.20 -9.65 -37.19
CA ALA A 293 10.72 -9.74 -38.57
C ALA A 293 11.79 -9.33 -39.58
N PRO A 294 11.78 -9.89 -40.82
CA PRO A 294 12.74 -9.51 -41.86
C PRO A 294 12.67 -8.00 -42.18
N PRO A 295 13.81 -7.38 -42.56
CA PRO A 295 13.83 -5.97 -42.97
C PRO A 295 12.82 -5.69 -44.08
N GLY A 296 12.06 -4.58 -43.93
CA GLY A 296 11.03 -4.17 -44.89
C GLY A 296 9.64 -4.87 -44.71
N ALA A 297 9.55 -5.88 -43.89
CA ALA A 297 8.27 -6.57 -43.64
C ALA A 297 7.30 -5.74 -42.77
N ILE A 298 7.83 -4.85 -41.92
CA ILE A 298 7.06 -4.03 -41.00
C ILE A 298 7.60 -2.59 -40.99
N ASN A 299 6.72 -1.61 -40.92
CA ASN A 299 7.11 -0.22 -40.66
C ASN A 299 7.35 -0.06 -39.13
N PHE A 300 8.61 -0.17 -38.71
CA PHE A 300 9.03 -0.17 -37.32
C PHE A 300 8.61 1.09 -36.56
N SER A 301 8.71 2.26 -37.14
CA SER A 301 8.37 3.54 -36.47
C SER A 301 6.88 3.60 -36.09
N ASN A 302 6.00 3.25 -37.05
CA ASN A 302 4.56 3.22 -36.80
C ASN A 302 4.16 2.12 -35.81
N THR A 303 4.84 0.97 -35.86
CA THR A 303 4.53 -0.15 -34.99
C THR A 303 4.99 0.06 -33.55
N ALA A 304 6.16 0.69 -33.35
CA ALA A 304 6.64 1.05 -32.02
C ALA A 304 5.70 2.06 -31.34
N SER A 305 5.27 3.10 -32.08
CA SER A 305 4.29 4.08 -31.58
C SER A 305 2.93 3.41 -31.29
N ALA A 306 2.49 2.47 -32.14
CA ALA A 306 1.26 1.74 -31.91
C ALA A 306 1.31 0.83 -30.69
N LEU A 307 2.46 0.18 -30.42
CA LEU A 307 2.68 -0.63 -29.22
C LEU A 307 2.64 0.23 -27.95
N GLN A 308 3.24 1.42 -27.98
CA GLN A 308 3.18 2.36 -26.85
C GLN A 308 1.74 2.78 -26.55
N VAL A 309 0.99 3.20 -27.58
CA VAL A 309 -0.43 3.58 -27.44
C VAL A 309 -1.27 2.40 -26.93
N ALA A 310 -0.98 1.16 -27.36
CA ALA A 310 -1.69 -0.01 -26.88
C ALA A 310 -1.42 -0.28 -25.39
N LEU A 311 -0.19 -0.13 -24.92
CA LEU A 311 0.16 -0.25 -23.50
C LEU A 311 -0.54 0.83 -22.65
N ASP A 312 -0.55 2.07 -23.11
CA ASP A 312 -1.25 3.16 -22.44
C ASP A 312 -2.77 2.90 -22.36
N SER A 313 -3.35 2.37 -23.44
CA SER A 313 -4.78 2.03 -23.49
C SER A 313 -5.16 0.92 -22.51
N VAL A 314 -4.27 -0.04 -22.25
CA VAL A 314 -4.50 -1.09 -21.23
C VAL A 314 -4.63 -0.50 -19.84
N SER A 315 -3.87 0.56 -19.52
CA SER A 315 -3.91 1.18 -18.20
C SER A 315 -5.19 1.98 -17.95
N THR A 316 -5.74 2.63 -18.98
CA THR A 316 -6.85 3.57 -18.86
C THR A 316 -8.21 2.98 -19.20
N PHE A 317 -8.33 2.28 -20.32
CA PHE A 317 -9.62 1.86 -20.87
C PHE A 317 -9.71 0.37 -21.24
N GLY A 318 -8.61 -0.39 -21.11
CA GLY A 318 -8.49 -1.72 -21.69
C GLY A 318 -8.32 -1.66 -23.23
N LEU A 319 -8.08 -2.83 -23.87
CA LEU A 319 -7.81 -2.90 -25.31
C LEU A 319 -8.98 -2.44 -26.20
N THR A 320 -10.19 -2.31 -25.66
CA THR A 320 -11.37 -1.82 -26.40
C THR A 320 -11.27 -0.35 -26.78
N GLY A 321 -10.35 0.41 -26.15
CA GLY A 321 -10.12 1.83 -26.42
C GLY A 321 -8.92 2.14 -27.31
N ILE A 322 -8.29 1.16 -27.96
CA ILE A 322 -7.14 1.39 -28.84
C ILE A 322 -7.54 2.26 -30.05
N PRO A 323 -6.89 3.39 -30.27
CA PRO A 323 -7.18 4.25 -31.42
C PRO A 323 -7.01 3.53 -32.76
N ALA A 324 -7.82 3.85 -33.75
CA ALA A 324 -7.85 3.20 -35.05
C ALA A 324 -6.47 3.09 -35.77
N PRO A 325 -5.59 4.11 -35.74
CA PRO A 325 -4.26 4.00 -36.33
C PRO A 325 -3.37 2.98 -35.63
N ALA A 326 -3.39 2.96 -34.28
CA ALA A 326 -2.65 1.96 -33.49
C ALA A 326 -3.19 0.56 -33.72
N TYR A 327 -4.53 0.43 -33.79
CA TYR A 327 -5.21 -0.82 -34.15
C TYR A 327 -4.72 -1.36 -35.49
N THR A 328 -4.67 -0.52 -36.54
CA THR A 328 -4.25 -0.95 -37.88
C THR A 328 -2.78 -1.41 -37.89
N ALA A 329 -1.90 -0.66 -37.25
CA ALA A 329 -0.48 -0.99 -37.16
C ALA A 329 -0.26 -2.31 -36.38
N LEU A 330 -0.92 -2.49 -35.23
CA LEU A 330 -0.84 -3.74 -34.46
C LEU A 330 -1.46 -4.92 -35.20
N ARG A 331 -2.56 -4.71 -35.93
CA ARG A 331 -3.18 -5.74 -36.76
C ARG A 331 -2.22 -6.21 -37.87
N GLU A 332 -1.56 -5.28 -38.57
CA GLU A 332 -0.55 -5.64 -39.56
C GLU A 332 0.63 -6.37 -38.90
N ALA A 333 1.17 -5.85 -37.80
CA ALA A 333 2.23 -6.48 -37.05
C ALA A 333 1.86 -7.91 -36.57
N SER A 334 0.62 -8.12 -36.15
CA SER A 334 0.15 -9.42 -35.68
C SER A 334 0.21 -10.52 -36.74
N LYS A 335 0.29 -10.19 -38.02
CA LYS A 335 0.45 -11.18 -39.11
C LYS A 335 1.81 -11.90 -39.04
N TYR A 336 2.83 -11.22 -38.48
CA TYR A 336 4.19 -11.72 -38.35
C TYR A 336 4.46 -12.43 -37.03
N VAL A 337 3.49 -12.43 -36.10
CA VAL A 337 3.61 -13.13 -34.81
C VAL A 337 3.72 -14.63 -35.04
N LYS A 338 4.83 -15.24 -34.58
CA LYS A 338 5.12 -16.64 -34.75
C LYS A 338 4.21 -17.53 -33.91
N ASN A 339 3.90 -17.12 -32.69
CA ASN A 339 3.02 -17.85 -31.80
C ASN A 339 1.56 -17.72 -32.26
N ARG A 340 0.99 -18.83 -32.74
CA ARG A 340 -0.39 -18.87 -33.27
C ARG A 340 -1.45 -18.49 -32.21
N GLU A 341 -1.24 -18.87 -30.96
CA GLU A 341 -2.18 -18.57 -29.88
C GLU A 341 -2.17 -17.10 -29.52
N VAL A 342 -0.98 -16.50 -29.38
CA VAL A 342 -0.82 -15.06 -29.15
C VAL A 342 -1.44 -14.28 -30.30
N ARG A 343 -1.15 -14.67 -31.54
CA ARG A 343 -1.74 -14.02 -32.73
C ARG A 343 -3.26 -14.07 -32.72
N ASN A 344 -3.86 -15.18 -32.33
CA ASN A 344 -5.32 -15.32 -32.28
C ASN A 344 -5.91 -14.48 -31.13
N ARG A 345 -5.32 -14.50 -29.93
CA ARG A 345 -5.77 -13.69 -28.81
C ARG A 345 -5.70 -12.19 -29.11
N VAL A 346 -4.59 -11.75 -29.72
CA VAL A 346 -4.42 -10.36 -30.13
C VAL A 346 -5.44 -9.95 -31.19
N ARG A 347 -5.69 -10.81 -32.20
CA ARG A 347 -6.72 -10.54 -33.20
C ARG A 347 -8.11 -10.44 -32.56
N GLN A 348 -8.44 -11.30 -31.59
CA GLN A 348 -9.69 -11.23 -30.84
C GLN A 348 -9.78 -9.95 -30.00
N ALA A 349 -8.69 -9.57 -29.32
CA ALA A 349 -8.61 -8.37 -28.49
C ALA A 349 -8.69 -7.07 -29.33
N LEU A 350 -8.24 -7.13 -30.58
CA LEU A 350 -8.28 -6.02 -31.54
C LEU A 350 -9.56 -6.03 -32.42
N GLN A 351 -10.48 -7.00 -32.27
CA GLN A 351 -11.77 -6.93 -32.96
C GLN A 351 -12.60 -5.82 -32.30
N PRO A 352 -13.18 -4.88 -33.09
CA PRO A 352 -14.17 -3.96 -32.54
C PRO A 352 -15.31 -4.77 -31.92
N LEU A 353 -15.76 -4.38 -30.74
CA LEU A 353 -16.99 -4.92 -30.16
C LEU A 353 -18.07 -4.69 -31.20
N GLY A 354 -18.57 -5.76 -31.76
CA GLY A 354 -19.49 -5.73 -32.91
C GLY A 354 -20.64 -4.76 -32.69
N GLU A 355 -21.04 -4.15 -33.79
CA GLU A 355 -22.27 -3.37 -33.95
C GLU A 355 -23.47 -4.15 -33.42
#